data_2bb69547bf7c6f09aa05859f2d8540d1
#
_entry.id   2bb69547bf7c6f09aa05859f2d8540d1
#
_cell.length_a   1.000
_cell.length_b   1.000
_cell.length_c   1.000
_cell.angle_alpha   90.00
_cell.angle_beta   90.00
_cell.angle_gamma   90.00
#
_symmetry.space_group_name_H-M   'P 1'
#
loop_
_entity.id
_entity.type
_entity.pdbx_description
1 polymer ?
#
loop_
_entity_poly.entity_id
_entity_poly.type
_entity_poly.pdbx_seq_one_letter_code
_entity_poly.pdbx_strand_id
1 'polypeptide(L)'
;MTSTLRVRWLGTVPYADAHALQQGLFSAAPAPGLDRPDDWLLLLEHPPVYTLGVRADLGNLLAPPAEVGADLVRTDRGGDVTFHGPGQLVGYPIL
;
A
#
# COMPACT_ATOMS: atom_id res chain seq x y z
N MET A 1 -24.48 -17.38 -2.27
CA MET A 1 -23.93 -16.92 -0.99
C MET A 1 -23.57 -15.45 -1.10
N THR A 2 -23.90 -14.66 -0.10
CA THR A 2 -23.65 -13.21 -0.14
C THR A 2 -22.25 -12.92 0.38
N SER A 3 -21.45 -12.20 -0.42
CA SER A 3 -20.15 -11.70 0.02
C SER A 3 -20.31 -10.34 0.70
N THR A 4 -19.56 -10.10 1.75
CA THR A 4 -19.52 -8.82 2.43
C THR A 4 -18.19 -8.13 2.15
N LEU A 5 -18.27 -6.91 1.61
CA LEU A 5 -17.10 -6.06 1.44
C LEU A 5 -17.09 -5.05 2.58
N ARG A 6 -16.04 -5.07 3.39
CA ARG A 6 -15.83 -4.08 4.43
C ARG A 6 -14.90 -2.99 3.92
N VAL A 7 -15.34 -1.74 4.01
CA VAL A 7 -14.57 -0.59 3.58
C VAL A 7 -14.15 0.19 4.83
N ARG A 8 -12.87 0.53 4.92
CA ARG A 8 -12.31 1.30 6.04
C ARG A 8 -11.49 2.47 5.53
N TRP A 9 -11.76 3.63 6.09
CA TRP A 9 -10.91 4.80 5.91
C TRP A 9 -9.91 4.86 7.06
N LEU A 10 -8.62 4.83 6.75
CA LEU A 10 -7.56 4.76 7.75
C LEU A 10 -6.86 6.11 7.98
N GLY A 11 -7.19 7.11 7.19
CA GLY A 11 -6.51 8.40 7.26
C GLY A 11 -5.11 8.36 6.65
N THR A 12 -4.19 9.11 7.21
CA THR A 12 -2.80 9.14 6.76
C THR A 12 -2.00 8.07 7.50
N VAL A 13 -1.46 7.12 6.75
CA VAL A 13 -0.75 5.95 7.31
C VAL A 13 0.62 5.83 6.65
N PRO A 14 1.71 5.74 7.42
CA PRO A 14 3.03 5.47 6.86
C PRO A 14 3.02 4.20 5.99
N TYR A 15 3.78 4.22 4.91
CA TYR A 15 3.75 3.12 3.95
C TYR A 15 4.08 1.77 4.60
N ALA A 16 5.09 1.71 5.46
CA ALA A 16 5.49 0.48 6.13
C ALA A 16 4.36 -0.09 7.00
N ASP A 17 3.63 0.78 7.71
CA ASP A 17 2.52 0.37 8.57
C ASP A 17 1.34 -0.15 7.75
N ALA A 18 1.03 0.51 6.63
CA ALA A 18 -0.03 0.07 5.73
C ALA A 18 0.31 -1.27 5.09
N HIS A 19 1.56 -1.46 4.70
CA HIS A 19 2.04 -2.72 4.13
C HIS A 19 1.95 -3.87 5.15
N ALA A 20 2.35 -3.62 6.39
CA ALA A 20 2.25 -4.60 7.47
C ALA A 20 0.80 -5.00 7.76
N LEU A 21 -0.12 -4.03 7.79
CA LEU A 21 -1.54 -4.29 7.97
C LEU A 21 -2.11 -5.14 6.84
N GLN A 22 -1.78 -4.79 5.60
CA GLN A 22 -2.22 -5.54 4.42
C GLN A 22 -1.74 -6.98 4.49
N GLN A 23 -0.48 -7.20 4.82
CA GLN A 23 0.08 -8.53 4.93
C GLN A 23 -0.56 -9.32 6.06
N GLY A 24 -0.83 -8.68 7.19
CA GLY A 24 -1.53 -9.31 8.31
C GLY A 24 -2.92 -9.80 7.93
N LEU A 25 -3.67 -8.99 7.19
CA LEU A 25 -5.01 -9.39 6.72
C LEU A 25 -4.95 -10.54 5.71
N PHE A 26 -3.99 -10.54 4.80
CA PHE A 26 -3.79 -11.65 3.89
C PHE A 26 -3.41 -12.94 4.61
N SER A 27 -2.52 -12.85 5.59
CA SER A 27 -2.07 -14.01 6.36
C SER A 27 -3.18 -14.61 7.22
N ALA A 28 -4.14 -13.79 7.67
CA ALA A 28 -5.29 -14.25 8.43
C ALA A 28 -6.39 -14.84 7.55
N ALA A 29 -6.26 -14.74 6.23
CA ALA A 29 -7.25 -15.29 5.31
C ALA A 29 -7.29 -16.82 5.43
N PRO A 30 -8.49 -17.44 5.29
CA PRO A 30 -8.59 -18.91 5.30
C PRO A 30 -7.82 -19.52 4.13
N ALA A 31 -7.49 -20.80 4.26
CA ALA A 31 -6.86 -21.56 3.18
C ALA A 31 -7.73 -21.52 1.91
N PRO A 32 -7.12 -21.67 0.72
CA PRO A 32 -7.87 -21.72 -0.53
C PRO A 32 -9.00 -22.75 -0.46
N GLY A 33 -10.19 -22.39 -0.96
CA GLY A 33 -11.36 -23.25 -0.95
C GLY A 33 -12.23 -23.15 0.31
N LEU A 34 -11.77 -22.45 1.35
CA LEU A 34 -12.58 -22.17 2.51
C LEU A 34 -13.23 -20.80 2.38
N ASP A 35 -14.41 -20.65 2.95
CA ASP A 35 -15.12 -19.38 2.94
C ASP A 35 -14.33 -18.34 3.73
N ARG A 36 -14.17 -17.17 3.12
CA ARG A 36 -13.60 -16.02 3.78
C ARG A 36 -14.72 -15.25 4.46
N PRO A 37 -14.59 -14.90 5.77
CA PRO A 37 -15.68 -14.20 6.44
C PRO A 37 -15.98 -12.85 5.80
N ASP A 38 -14.97 -12.11 5.37
CA ASP A 38 -15.15 -10.79 4.77
C ASP A 38 -14.02 -10.49 3.80
N ASP A 39 -14.36 -9.69 2.79
CA ASP A 39 -13.38 -9.01 1.96
C ASP A 39 -13.18 -7.59 2.50
N TRP A 40 -12.02 -7.01 2.24
CA TRP A 40 -11.67 -5.68 2.71
C TRP A 40 -11.25 -4.76 1.58
N LEU A 41 -11.62 -3.50 1.69
CA LEU A 41 -11.04 -2.41 0.91
C LEU A 41 -10.55 -1.35 1.89
N LEU A 42 -9.25 -1.18 1.96
CA LEU A 42 -8.64 -0.19 2.83
C LEU A 42 -8.35 1.05 2.00
N LEU A 43 -8.91 2.18 2.41
CA LEU A 43 -8.71 3.48 1.77
C LEU A 43 -7.87 4.34 2.69
N LEU A 44 -6.83 4.96 2.17
CA LEU A 44 -5.92 5.75 2.97
C LEU A 44 -5.11 6.72 2.13
N GLU A 45 -4.32 7.55 2.79
CA GLU A 45 -3.28 8.35 2.18
C GLU A 45 -1.96 8.03 2.87
N HIS A 46 -0.86 8.19 2.16
CA HIS A 46 0.47 8.06 2.74
C HIS A 46 1.09 9.43 3.00
N PRO A 47 1.93 9.58 4.05
CA PRO A 47 2.90 10.66 4.07
C PRO A 47 3.80 10.56 2.84
N PRO A 48 4.54 11.62 2.48
CA PRO A 48 5.40 11.58 1.30
C PRO A 48 6.33 10.36 1.32
N VAL A 49 6.28 9.55 0.26
CA VAL A 49 7.08 8.34 0.13
C VAL A 49 7.37 8.06 -1.34
N TYR A 50 8.63 7.72 -1.64
CA TYR A 50 9.00 7.11 -2.90
C TYR A 50 9.09 5.60 -2.72
N THR A 51 8.35 4.85 -3.53
CA THR A 51 8.49 3.40 -3.58
C THR A 51 9.32 3.01 -4.80
N LEU A 52 10.31 2.15 -4.57
CA LEU A 52 11.23 1.69 -5.60
C LEU A 52 10.88 0.25 -5.98
N GLY A 53 10.43 0.06 -7.22
CA GLY A 53 10.22 -1.29 -7.75
C GLY A 53 11.53 -1.99 -8.06
N VAL A 54 11.46 -3.23 -8.54
CA VAL A 54 12.66 -4.05 -8.81
C VAL A 54 13.54 -3.48 -9.91
N ARG A 55 13.01 -2.59 -10.76
CA ARG A 55 13.75 -1.94 -11.85
C ARG A 55 13.95 -0.46 -11.59
N ALA A 56 13.89 -0.04 -10.32
CA ALA A 56 13.97 1.37 -9.99
C ALA A 56 15.35 1.95 -10.31
N ASP A 57 15.33 3.11 -10.95
CA ASP A 57 16.49 3.93 -11.17
C ASP A 57 16.33 5.21 -10.34
N LEU A 58 17.23 5.43 -9.38
CA LEU A 58 17.20 6.62 -8.51
C LEU A 58 17.32 7.92 -9.28
N GLY A 59 17.91 7.89 -10.49
CA GLY A 59 17.96 9.05 -11.36
C GLY A 59 16.59 9.54 -11.81
N ASN A 60 15.55 8.72 -11.69
CA ASN A 60 14.18 9.09 -12.04
C ASN A 60 13.42 9.79 -10.92
N LEU A 61 14.02 10.01 -9.77
CA LEU A 61 13.41 10.80 -8.70
C LEU A 61 13.27 12.26 -9.15
N LEU A 62 12.05 12.80 -8.98
CA LEU A 62 11.77 14.19 -9.34
C LEU A 62 12.47 15.19 -8.40
N ALA A 63 12.66 14.78 -7.14
CA ALA A 63 13.38 15.56 -6.14
C ALA A 63 14.02 14.60 -5.15
N PRO A 64 15.15 14.98 -4.50
CA PRO A 64 15.71 14.16 -3.44
C PRO A 64 14.69 13.96 -2.32
N PRO A 65 14.56 12.74 -1.78
CA PRO A 65 13.57 12.46 -0.73
C PRO A 65 13.68 13.40 0.48
N ALA A 66 14.89 13.74 0.88
CA ALA A 66 15.12 14.65 2.01
C ALA A 66 14.56 16.05 1.79
N GLU A 67 14.55 16.57 0.55
CA GLU A 67 14.04 17.91 0.24
C GLU A 67 12.52 17.99 0.37
N VAL A 68 11.81 16.90 0.11
CA VAL A 68 10.36 16.87 0.18
C VAL A 68 9.86 16.16 1.43
N GLY A 69 10.76 15.78 2.34
CA GLY A 69 10.41 15.06 3.55
C GLY A 69 9.82 13.68 3.29
N ALA A 70 10.25 13.03 2.22
CA ALA A 70 9.71 11.74 1.80
C ALA A 70 10.59 10.59 2.27
N ASP A 71 9.93 9.49 2.64
CA ASP A 71 10.61 8.22 2.87
C ASP A 71 10.97 7.56 1.55
N LEU A 72 11.94 6.66 1.59
CA LEU A 72 12.37 5.88 0.45
C LEU A 72 12.23 4.40 0.80
N VAL A 73 11.36 3.68 0.08
CA VAL A 73 11.05 2.28 0.39
C VAL A 73 11.23 1.41 -0.85
N ARG A 74 12.03 0.36 -0.74
CA ARG A 74 12.11 -0.65 -1.80
C ARG A 74 10.98 -1.64 -1.66
N THR A 75 10.40 -2.01 -2.80
CA THR A 75 9.31 -2.98 -2.86
C THR A 75 9.67 -4.10 -3.83
N ASP A 76 8.96 -5.22 -3.74
CA ASP A 76 9.13 -6.35 -4.64
C ASP A 76 8.23 -6.27 -5.90
N ARG A 77 7.45 -5.20 -6.03
CA ARG A 77 6.63 -5.00 -7.23
C ARG A 77 7.50 -4.70 -8.45
N GLY A 78 6.97 -4.97 -9.63
CA GLY A 78 7.61 -4.55 -10.87
C GLY A 78 7.53 -3.05 -11.07
N GLY A 79 8.38 -2.52 -11.93
CA GLY A 79 8.36 -1.12 -12.29
C GLY A 79 9.50 -0.31 -11.69
N ASP A 80 9.41 0.99 -11.86
CA ASP A 80 10.42 1.97 -11.48
C ASP A 80 10.01 2.71 -10.20
N VAL A 81 10.28 3.99 -10.12
CA VAL A 81 9.98 4.85 -8.98
C VAL A 81 8.53 5.31 -9.03
N THR A 82 7.85 5.28 -7.89
CA THR A 82 6.51 5.86 -7.74
C THR A 82 6.49 6.75 -6.51
N PHE A 83 5.88 7.93 -6.63
CA PHE A 83 5.69 8.84 -5.52
C PHE A 83 4.25 8.76 -5.02
N HIS A 84 4.08 8.71 -3.70
CA HIS A 84 2.81 8.86 -3.02
C HIS A 84 2.90 9.97 -1.99
N GLY A 85 1.83 10.71 -1.80
CA GLY A 85 1.82 11.80 -0.83
C GLY A 85 0.41 12.23 -0.45
N PRO A 86 0.29 13.23 0.45
CA PRO A 86 -0.99 13.74 0.88
C PRO A 86 -1.84 14.22 -0.30
N GLY A 87 -3.14 13.98 -0.23
CA GLY A 87 -4.08 14.28 -1.31
C GLY A 87 -4.23 13.17 -2.33
N GLN A 88 -3.38 12.14 -2.27
CA GLN A 88 -3.44 11.01 -3.18
C GLN A 88 -4.14 9.83 -2.50
N LEU A 89 -5.33 9.50 -2.96
CA LEU A 89 -6.09 8.37 -2.41
C LEU A 89 -5.46 7.06 -2.84
N VAL A 90 -5.25 6.19 -1.86
CA VAL A 90 -4.70 4.84 -2.07
C VAL A 90 -5.73 3.82 -1.63
N GLY A 91 -5.95 2.81 -2.45
CA GLY A 91 -6.85 1.69 -2.13
C GLY A 91 -6.10 0.38 -2.11
N TYR A 92 -6.27 -0.39 -1.03
CA TYR A 92 -5.74 -1.75 -0.90
C TYR A 92 -6.91 -2.74 -0.82
N PRO A 93 -7.27 -3.41 -1.93
CA PRO A 93 -8.27 -4.47 -1.89
C PRO A 93 -7.65 -5.75 -1.34
N ILE A 94 -8.34 -6.37 -0.40
CA ILE A 94 -7.95 -7.65 0.21
C ILE A 94 -9.14 -8.59 0.04
N LEU A 95 -9.08 -9.36 -1.01
CA LEU A 95 -10.18 -10.20 -1.49
C LEU A 95 -9.90 -11.69 -1.31
#